data_0137e35e158be28c79114a325ff1df06
#
_entry.id   0137e35e158be28c79114a325ff1df06
#
_cell.length_a   1.000
_cell.length_b   1.000
_cell.length_c   1.000
_cell.angle_alpha   90.00
_cell.angle_beta   90.00
_cell.angle_gamma   90.00
#
_symmetry.space_group_name_H-M   'P 1'
#
loop_
_entity.id
_entity.type
_entity.pdbx_description
1 polymer ?
#
loop_
_entity_poly.entity_id
_entity_poly.type
_entity_poly.pdbx_seq_one_letter_code
_entity_poly.pdbx_strand_id
1 'polypeptide(L)'
;MDIPLNPPSLALGAQATFVARTIDRWQAHLAQMLERSYHHDGGSLIEIYQNCNIFNDGAFEEYTSADKFENVIEVKHGEPMVFAKGTKGIKLDGFKAVVVDMEKHSLDDLLVHDLSLIHI
;
A
#
# COMPACT_ATOMS: atom_id res chain seq x y z
N MET A 1 24.81 0.25 10.56
CA MET A 1 23.59 0.83 9.97
C MET A 1 22.46 -0.18 10.19
N ASP A 2 21.50 0.17 11.02
CA ASP A 2 20.38 -0.74 11.32
C ASP A 2 19.39 -0.70 10.14
N ILE A 3 19.08 -1.87 9.61
CA ILE A 3 18.06 -2.00 8.58
C ILE A 3 16.71 -2.09 9.30
N PRO A 4 15.78 -1.16 9.05
CA PRO A 4 14.47 -1.21 9.71
C PRO A 4 13.70 -2.47 9.32
N LEU A 5 13.02 -3.05 10.28
CA LEU A 5 12.10 -4.16 10.05
C LEU A 5 10.95 -3.70 9.14
N ASN A 6 10.59 -4.54 8.18
CA ASN A 6 9.39 -4.36 7.36
C ASN A 6 8.29 -5.33 7.85
N PRO A 7 7.33 -4.87 8.69
CA PRO A 7 6.32 -5.75 9.28
C PRO A 7 5.44 -6.47 8.25
N PRO A 8 4.95 -5.85 7.17
CA PRO A 8 4.22 -6.56 6.12
C PRO A 8 5.01 -7.69 5.47
N SER A 9 6.29 -7.47 5.17
CA SER A 9 7.16 -8.51 4.59
C SER A 9 7.38 -9.68 5.56
N LEU A 10 7.54 -9.38 6.85
CA LEU A 10 7.65 -10.40 7.89
C LEU A 10 6.37 -11.23 7.98
N ALA A 11 5.20 -10.58 7.99
CA ALA A 11 3.91 -11.25 8.06
C ALA A 11 3.66 -12.16 6.84
N LEU A 12 3.99 -11.69 5.64
CA LEU A 12 3.91 -12.50 4.41
C LEU A 12 4.87 -13.70 4.47
N GLY A 13 6.09 -13.50 4.95
CA GLY A 13 7.05 -14.58 5.16
C GLY A 13 6.61 -15.60 6.21
N ALA A 14 5.84 -15.17 7.22
CA ALA A 14 5.19 -16.03 8.22
C ALA A 14 3.86 -16.64 7.74
N GLN A 15 3.54 -16.50 6.45
CA GLN A 15 2.33 -17.05 5.82
C GLN A 15 1.03 -16.42 6.33
N ALA A 16 1.04 -15.16 6.73
CA ALA A 16 -0.18 -14.41 6.95
C ALA A 16 -0.97 -14.31 5.64
N THR A 17 -2.27 -14.57 5.71
CA THR A 17 -3.15 -14.65 4.53
C THR A 17 -3.91 -13.37 4.25
N PHE A 18 -3.87 -12.41 5.18
CA PHE A 18 -4.35 -11.04 4.98
C PHE A 18 -3.30 -10.07 5.52
N VAL A 19 -2.79 -9.20 4.66
CA VAL A 19 -1.83 -8.16 5.04
C VAL A 19 -2.27 -6.84 4.44
N ALA A 20 -2.47 -5.84 5.29
CA ALA A 20 -2.88 -4.51 4.87
C ALA A 20 -2.04 -3.44 5.56
N ARG A 21 -1.92 -2.28 4.90
CA ARG A 21 -1.33 -1.08 5.45
C ARG A 21 -2.30 0.08 5.28
N THR A 22 -2.42 0.90 6.32
CA THR A 22 -3.29 2.08 6.32
C THR A 22 -2.68 3.18 7.19
N ILE A 23 -3.38 4.30 7.28
CA ILE A 23 -2.99 5.47 8.07
C ILE A 23 -4.15 5.84 8.98
N ASP A 24 -3.86 6.25 10.20
CA ASP A 24 -4.86 6.61 11.23
C ASP A 24 -5.85 7.69 10.77
N ARG A 25 -5.38 8.68 10.00
CA ARG A 25 -6.21 9.76 9.45
C ARG A 25 -7.11 9.35 8.29
N TRP A 26 -6.91 8.18 7.72
CA TRP A 26 -7.76 7.64 6.64
C TRP A 26 -8.85 6.74 7.21
N GLN A 27 -9.73 7.32 7.98
CA GLN A 27 -10.72 6.60 8.78
C GLN A 27 -11.58 5.64 7.97
N ALA A 28 -12.03 6.04 6.78
CA ALA A 28 -12.83 5.17 5.91
C ALA A 28 -12.04 3.95 5.42
N HIS A 29 -10.80 4.16 4.98
CA HIS A 29 -9.93 3.07 4.55
C HIS A 29 -9.52 2.18 5.73
N LEU A 30 -9.21 2.76 6.88
CA LEU A 30 -8.92 2.01 8.11
C LEU A 30 -10.11 1.12 8.52
N ALA A 31 -11.32 1.67 8.55
CA ALA A 31 -12.53 0.91 8.88
C ALA A 31 -12.74 -0.26 7.91
N GLN A 32 -12.55 -0.03 6.60
CA GLN A 32 -12.64 -1.07 5.58
C GLN A 32 -11.61 -2.18 5.79
N MET A 33 -10.35 -1.84 6.13
CA MET A 33 -9.31 -2.85 6.38
C MET A 33 -9.60 -3.67 7.62
N LEU A 34 -10.10 -3.04 8.69
CA LEU A 34 -10.50 -3.73 9.91
C LEU A 34 -11.68 -4.68 9.66
N GLU A 35 -12.70 -4.23 8.93
CA GLU A 35 -13.85 -5.07 8.57
C GLU A 35 -13.45 -6.28 7.72
N ARG A 36 -12.62 -6.07 6.71
CA ARG A 36 -12.10 -7.16 5.86
C ARG A 36 -11.26 -8.15 6.65
N SER A 37 -10.41 -7.65 7.55
CA SER A 37 -9.62 -8.51 8.45
C SER A 37 -10.49 -9.34 9.39
N TYR A 38 -11.57 -8.75 9.91
CA TYR A 38 -12.53 -9.44 10.78
C TYR A 38 -13.25 -10.61 10.07
N HIS A 39 -13.59 -10.43 8.80
CA HIS A 39 -14.26 -11.47 7.99
C HIS A 39 -13.29 -12.45 7.32
N HIS A 40 -12.00 -12.25 7.48
CA HIS A 40 -10.98 -13.11 6.87
C HIS A 40 -10.73 -14.37 7.71
N ASP A 41 -10.82 -15.53 7.08
CA ASP A 41 -10.46 -16.81 7.69
C ASP A 41 -8.95 -17.05 7.53
N GLY A 42 -8.17 -16.75 8.56
CA GLY A 42 -6.73 -16.94 8.57
C GLY A 42 -5.97 -15.93 9.41
N GLY A 43 -4.65 -15.94 9.26
CA GLY A 43 -3.77 -14.99 9.94
C GLY A 43 -3.82 -13.61 9.27
N SER A 44 -4.16 -12.57 10.03
CA SER A 44 -4.27 -11.19 9.54
C SER A 44 -3.25 -10.27 10.21
N LEU A 45 -2.64 -9.37 9.43
CA LEU A 45 -1.85 -8.25 9.93
C LEU A 45 -2.36 -6.95 9.28
N ILE A 46 -2.62 -5.95 10.11
CA ILE A 46 -2.85 -4.58 9.65
C ILE A 46 -1.80 -3.67 10.27
N GLU A 47 -0.99 -3.04 9.43
CA GLU A 47 -0.05 -2.01 9.86
C GLU A 47 -0.71 -0.64 9.72
N ILE A 48 -0.79 0.10 10.82
CA ILE A 48 -1.43 1.40 10.87
C ILE A 48 -0.37 2.45 11.15
N TYR A 49 -0.08 3.31 10.19
CA TYR A 49 0.79 4.46 10.40
C TYR A 49 0.09 5.49 11.25
N GLN A 50 0.72 5.84 12.36
CA GLN A 50 0.19 6.76 13.36
C GLN A 50 1.19 7.88 13.63
N ASN A 51 0.70 9.11 13.69
CA ASN A 51 1.51 10.24 14.14
C ASN A 51 1.84 10.12 15.63
N CYS A 52 3.08 10.43 15.98
CA CYS A 52 3.53 10.47 17.37
C CYS A 52 4.04 11.87 17.71
N ASN A 53 3.23 12.65 18.42
CA ASN A 53 3.53 14.04 18.77
C ASN A 53 4.76 14.22 19.66
N ILE A 54 5.23 13.15 20.30
CA ILE A 54 6.36 13.17 21.24
C ILE A 54 7.67 12.81 20.55
N PHE A 55 7.67 11.73 19.76
CA PHE A 55 8.90 11.15 19.22
C PHE A 55 9.11 11.42 17.75
N ASN A 56 8.05 11.63 16.97
CA ASN A 56 8.13 11.81 15.52
C ASN A 56 6.91 12.54 14.97
N ASP A 57 6.72 13.79 15.42
CA ASP A 57 5.60 14.62 14.98
C ASP A 57 5.75 15.02 13.50
N GLY A 58 4.65 14.91 12.76
CA GLY A 58 4.61 15.21 11.33
C GLY A 58 5.24 14.15 10.41
N ALA A 59 5.65 13.00 10.92
CA ALA A 59 6.33 11.97 10.13
C ALA A 59 5.57 11.49 8.89
N PHE A 60 4.23 11.56 8.92
CA PHE A 60 3.35 11.08 7.85
C PHE A 60 2.55 12.21 7.20
N GLU A 61 2.96 13.47 7.34
CA GLU A 61 2.25 14.60 6.74
C GLU A 61 2.19 14.51 5.21
N GLU A 62 3.26 14.08 4.57
CA GLU A 62 3.31 13.88 3.11
C GLU A 62 2.28 12.87 2.58
N TYR A 63 1.81 11.95 3.44
CA TYR A 63 0.81 10.94 3.09
C TYR A 63 -0.61 11.33 3.53
N THR A 64 -0.77 12.40 4.30
CA THR A 64 -2.05 12.82 4.87
C THR A 64 -2.48 14.23 4.47
N SER A 65 -1.55 15.04 3.97
CA SER A 65 -1.78 16.42 3.50
C SER A 65 -2.48 16.46 2.13
N ALA A 66 -2.61 17.66 1.57
CA ALA A 66 -3.16 17.87 0.25
C ALA A 66 -2.36 17.18 -0.87
N ASP A 67 -1.07 16.98 -0.64
CA ASP A 67 -0.15 16.33 -1.60
C ASP A 67 -0.15 14.80 -1.54
N LYS A 68 -0.98 14.21 -0.67
CA LYS A 68 -1.06 12.74 -0.50
C LYS A 68 -1.23 11.97 -1.81
N PHE A 69 -1.94 12.53 -2.78
CA PHE A 69 -2.19 11.89 -4.07
C PHE A 69 -0.94 11.73 -4.93
N GLU A 70 0.12 12.51 -4.66
CA GLU A 70 1.42 12.38 -5.33
C GLU A 70 2.30 11.28 -4.71
N ASN A 71 2.09 10.97 -3.43
CA ASN A 71 2.96 10.13 -2.62
C ASN A 71 2.34 8.79 -2.24
N VAL A 72 1.02 8.62 -2.45
CA VAL A 72 0.28 7.42 -2.02
C VAL A 72 -0.50 6.83 -3.16
N ILE A 73 -0.44 5.52 -3.26
CA ILE A 73 -1.32 4.73 -4.11
C ILE A 73 -2.27 3.89 -3.24
N GLU A 74 -3.58 3.99 -3.50
CA GLU A 74 -4.58 3.08 -2.97
C GLU A 74 -4.72 1.90 -3.94
N VAL A 75 -4.26 0.71 -3.53
CA VAL A 75 -4.33 -0.47 -4.38
C VAL A 75 -5.68 -1.17 -4.22
N LYS A 76 -6.31 -1.51 -5.35
CA LYS A 76 -7.58 -2.21 -5.40
C LYS A 76 -7.47 -3.46 -6.26
N HIS A 77 -8.13 -4.53 -5.81
CA HIS A 77 -8.09 -5.81 -6.53
C HIS A 77 -8.61 -5.67 -7.96
N GLY A 78 -7.83 -6.18 -8.91
CA GLY A 78 -8.17 -6.15 -10.34
C GLY A 78 -7.93 -4.80 -11.03
N GLU A 79 -7.45 -3.79 -10.32
CA GLU A 79 -7.18 -2.47 -10.90
C GLU A 79 -5.68 -2.26 -11.16
N PRO A 80 -5.31 -1.56 -12.25
CA PRO A 80 -3.93 -1.18 -12.50
C PRO A 80 -3.45 -0.16 -11.46
N MET A 81 -2.18 -0.26 -11.08
CA MET A 81 -1.58 0.61 -10.08
C MET A 81 -1.28 1.99 -10.66
N VAL A 82 -2.23 2.90 -10.54
CA VAL A 82 -2.13 4.30 -10.98
C VAL A 82 -2.27 5.24 -9.79
N PHE A 83 -1.49 6.32 -9.76
CA PHE A 83 -1.52 7.34 -8.72
C PHE A 83 -1.21 8.74 -9.28
N ALA A 84 -1.00 9.74 -8.41
CA ALA A 84 -0.75 11.12 -8.83
C ALA A 84 -1.81 11.63 -9.82
N LYS A 85 -3.10 11.44 -9.47
CA LYS A 85 -4.26 11.82 -10.30
C LYS A 85 -4.22 11.25 -11.73
N GLY A 86 -3.64 10.06 -11.90
CA GLY A 86 -3.56 9.38 -13.19
C GLY A 86 -2.34 9.71 -14.03
N THR A 87 -1.38 10.49 -13.51
CA THR A 87 -0.17 10.86 -14.25
C THR A 87 0.97 9.86 -14.10
N LYS A 88 0.95 9.05 -13.05
CA LYS A 88 1.98 8.05 -12.74
C LYS A 88 1.39 6.67 -12.56
N GLY A 89 2.15 5.65 -12.94
CA GLY A 89 1.78 4.26 -12.75
C GLY A 89 2.95 3.41 -12.27
N ILE A 90 2.67 2.19 -11.82
CA ILE A 90 3.69 1.21 -11.44
C ILE A 90 3.70 0.08 -12.47
N LYS A 91 4.87 -0.19 -13.01
CA LYS A 91 5.15 -1.26 -13.96
C LYS A 91 6.23 -2.18 -13.40
N LEU A 92 6.25 -3.45 -13.82
CA LEU A 92 7.36 -4.36 -13.56
C LEU A 92 8.43 -4.22 -14.65
N ASP A 93 9.67 -4.04 -14.21
CA ASP A 93 10.87 -4.20 -15.03
C ASP A 93 11.62 -5.44 -14.51
N GLY A 94 11.40 -6.57 -15.15
CA GLY A 94 11.77 -7.87 -14.59
C GLY A 94 11.03 -8.14 -13.27
N PHE A 95 11.77 -8.24 -12.16
CA PHE A 95 11.21 -8.43 -10.81
C PHE A 95 11.16 -7.14 -9.98
N LYS A 96 11.48 -6.01 -10.56
CA LYS A 96 11.52 -4.73 -9.87
C LYS A 96 10.34 -3.85 -10.27
N ALA A 97 9.62 -3.34 -9.27
CA ALA A 97 8.60 -2.34 -9.48
C ALA A 97 9.25 -0.97 -9.77
N VAL A 98 8.83 -0.32 -10.85
CA VAL A 98 9.31 1.00 -11.26
C VAL A 98 8.14 1.94 -11.50
N VAL A 99 8.33 3.20 -11.13
CA VAL A 99 7.35 4.26 -11.43
C VAL A 99 7.55 4.75 -12.85
N VAL A 100 6.46 4.84 -13.60
CA VAL A 100 6.44 5.30 -14.99
C VAL A 100 5.46 6.45 -15.18
N ASP A 101 5.75 7.27 -16.19
CA ASP A 101 4.89 8.38 -16.60
C ASP A 101 3.80 7.88 -17.55
N MET A 102 2.55 8.18 -17.26
CA MET A 102 1.39 7.75 -18.05
C MET A 102 1.26 8.48 -19.39
N GLU A 103 2.02 9.55 -19.62
CA GLU A 103 2.10 10.16 -20.94
C GLU A 103 2.81 9.25 -21.97
N LYS A 104 3.65 8.31 -21.49
CA LYS A 104 4.50 7.44 -22.32
C LYS A 104 4.09 5.96 -22.26
N HIS A 105 3.17 5.60 -21.39
CA HIS A 105 2.75 4.23 -21.14
C HIS A 105 1.23 4.10 -21.15
N SER A 106 0.72 2.93 -21.55
CA SER A 106 -0.70 2.59 -21.47
C SER A 106 -1.04 1.90 -20.15
N LEU A 107 -2.34 1.83 -19.83
CA LEU A 107 -2.82 1.08 -18.64
C LEU A 107 -2.46 -0.41 -18.71
N ASP A 108 -2.37 -0.98 -19.90
CA ASP A 108 -2.05 -2.40 -20.12
C ASP A 108 -0.59 -2.74 -19.77
N ASP A 109 0.30 -1.73 -19.71
CA ASP A 109 1.70 -1.91 -19.33
C ASP A 109 1.88 -1.97 -17.81
N LEU A 110 0.86 -1.60 -17.03
CA LEU A 110 0.96 -1.44 -15.59
C LEU A 110 0.75 -2.75 -14.83
N LEU A 111 1.33 -2.79 -13.64
CA LEU A 111 1.06 -3.85 -12.67
C LEU A 111 -0.39 -3.74 -12.18
N VAL A 112 -1.13 -4.83 -12.28
CA VAL A 112 -2.47 -4.98 -11.73
C VAL A 112 -2.37 -5.60 -10.34
N HIS A 113 -3.03 -4.97 -9.36
CA HIS A 113 -3.08 -5.53 -8.02
C HIS A 113 -4.00 -6.73 -7.96
N ASP A 114 -3.46 -7.89 -7.61
CA ASP A 114 -4.21 -9.13 -7.50
C ASP A 114 -4.00 -9.75 -6.11
N LEU A 115 -5.06 -9.75 -5.30
CA LEU A 115 -5.05 -10.32 -3.96
C LEU A 115 -4.85 -11.84 -3.95
N SER A 116 -5.16 -12.54 -5.05
CA SER A 116 -4.95 -13.99 -5.14
C SER A 116 -3.47 -14.37 -5.25
N LEU A 117 -2.61 -13.45 -5.67
CA LEU A 117 -1.17 -13.68 -5.81
C LEU A 117 -0.40 -13.64 -4.48
N ILE A 118 -1.03 -13.21 -3.40
CA ILE A 118 -0.40 -13.17 -2.07
C ILE A 118 -0.11 -14.58 -1.54
N HIS A 119 -0.74 -15.58 -2.11
CA HIS A 119 -0.61 -16.99 -1.69
C HIS A 119 0.37 -17.82 -2.52
N ILE A 120 1.07 -17.22 -3.43
CA ILE A 120 2.03 -17.93 -4.29
C ILE A 120 3.45 -17.80 -3.73
#